data_ee0d962fca98c62a609e67f26091f1ff
#
_entry.id   ee0d962fca98c62a609e67f26091f1ff
#
_cell.length_a   1.000
_cell.length_b   1.000
_cell.length_c   1.000
_cell.angle_alpha   90.00
_cell.angle_beta   90.00
_cell.angle_gamma   90.00
#
_symmetry.space_group_name_H-M   'P 1'
#
loop_
_entity.id
_entity.type
_entity.pdbx_description
1 polymer ?
#
loop_
_entity_poly.entity_id
_entity_poly.type
_entity_poly.pdbx_seq_one_letter_code
_entity_poly.pdbx_strand_id
1 'polypeptide(L)'
;MDTFSDILSFMAGLPSLIGLILAAAIIFLSADWRLALGALVVQYILVGMALSPFVQQEVVIVKILAGVLAAVILYLSTRLIPRTPEPEAAGGTRHFLRLHIDWSAGPLGLPLRFLAVLLVALGVLRLFQNYQPTLVPTDLALAACWMGGMGLLGLVLSGDPLRVAPAALTILAGFDLAYAGLDQNLAVAGFFGALTLLAALGFSYLILVPAFRTSQAGPDNRREPGE
;
A
#
# COMPACT_ATOMS: atom_id res chain seq x y z
N MET A 1 7.12 34.79 5.99
CA MET A 1 7.25 33.50 5.28
C MET A 1 7.91 32.44 6.14
N ASP A 2 8.36 32.80 7.31
CA ASP A 2 9.21 31.96 8.16
C ASP A 2 8.45 30.89 8.97
N THR A 3 7.18 31.15 9.35
CA THR A 3 6.35 30.22 10.12
C THR A 3 5.96 28.95 9.36
N PHE A 4 5.83 29.01 8.02
CA PHE A 4 5.48 27.83 7.23
C PHE A 4 6.71 26.91 7.05
N SER A 5 7.88 27.49 6.83
CA SER A 5 9.14 26.73 6.75
C SER A 5 9.51 26.08 8.09
N ASP A 6 9.22 26.76 9.21
CA ASP A 6 9.48 26.22 10.55
C ASP A 6 8.52 25.06 10.89
N ILE A 7 7.25 25.15 10.49
CA ILE A 7 6.29 24.04 10.63
C ILE A 7 6.71 22.84 9.77
N LEU A 8 7.13 23.09 8.52
CA LEU A 8 7.58 22.02 7.63
C LEU A 8 8.85 21.34 8.17
N SER A 9 9.82 22.10 8.66
CA SER A 9 11.06 21.55 9.23
C SER A 9 10.81 20.76 10.51
N PHE A 10 9.87 21.20 11.35
CA PHE A 10 9.45 20.45 12.53
C PHE A 10 8.71 19.17 12.16
N MET A 11 7.83 19.22 11.17
CA MET A 11 7.06 18.05 10.71
C MET A 11 7.91 17.07 9.88
N ALA A 12 9.01 17.52 9.26
CA ALA A 12 9.91 16.66 8.49
C ALA A 12 10.74 15.69 9.34
N GLY A 13 10.84 15.92 10.66
CA GLY A 13 11.59 15.08 11.58
C GLY A 13 10.79 13.91 12.15
N LEU A 14 10.91 13.71 13.46
CA LEU A 14 10.23 12.64 14.22
C LEU A 14 8.72 12.50 13.94
N PRO A 15 7.92 13.58 13.77
CA PRO A 15 6.49 13.41 13.52
C PRO A 15 6.16 12.71 12.21
N SER A 16 6.91 13.01 11.12
CA SER A 16 6.69 12.34 9.82
C SER A 16 7.05 10.85 9.90
N LEU A 17 8.10 10.51 10.62
CA LEU A 17 8.52 9.12 10.81
C LEU A 17 7.46 8.31 11.58
N ILE A 18 6.97 8.85 12.70
CA ILE A 18 5.89 8.24 13.46
C ILE A 18 4.62 8.12 12.59
N GLY A 19 4.31 9.15 11.83
CA GLY A 19 3.18 9.15 10.89
C GLY A 19 3.32 8.06 9.82
N LEU A 20 4.50 7.85 9.25
CA LEU A 20 4.77 6.79 8.27
C LEU A 20 4.60 5.40 8.87
N ILE A 21 5.11 5.20 10.09
CA ILE A 21 4.97 3.94 10.82
C ILE A 21 3.48 3.63 11.06
N LEU A 22 2.73 4.62 11.53
CA LEU A 22 1.30 4.47 11.78
C LEU A 22 0.50 4.27 10.48
N ALA A 23 0.78 5.04 9.43
CA ALA A 23 0.09 4.92 8.15
C ALA A 23 0.27 3.52 7.53
N ALA A 24 1.50 2.99 7.51
CA ALA A 24 1.78 1.65 7.02
C ALA A 24 1.08 0.57 7.88
N ALA A 25 1.04 0.74 9.20
CA ALA A 25 0.32 -0.17 10.09
C ALA A 25 -1.20 -0.11 9.85
N ILE A 26 -1.78 1.08 9.64
CA ILE A 26 -3.20 1.27 9.34
C ILE A 26 -3.57 0.60 8.02
N ILE A 27 -2.74 0.74 6.96
CA ILE A 27 -2.98 0.09 5.66
C ILE A 27 -3.11 -1.42 5.86
N PHE A 28 -2.25 -2.02 6.67
CA PHE A 28 -2.26 -3.46 6.92
C PHE A 28 -3.39 -3.91 7.85
N LEU A 29 -3.64 -3.19 8.95
CA LEU A 29 -4.64 -3.54 9.96
C LEU A 29 -6.08 -3.26 9.49
N SER A 30 -6.26 -2.30 8.58
CA SER A 30 -7.58 -1.86 8.15
C SER A 30 -8.32 -2.97 7.39
N ALA A 31 -9.52 -3.29 7.84
CA ALA A 31 -10.44 -4.16 7.13
C ALA A 31 -11.09 -3.45 5.94
N ASP A 32 -11.27 -2.13 6.07
CA ASP A 32 -11.92 -1.29 5.08
C ASP A 32 -10.93 -0.78 4.02
N TRP A 33 -11.19 -1.10 2.76
CA TRP A 33 -10.39 -0.64 1.63
C TRP A 33 -10.32 0.90 1.51
N ARG A 34 -11.37 1.62 1.96
CA ARG A 34 -11.42 3.09 1.96
C ARG A 34 -10.41 3.69 2.92
N LEU A 35 -10.30 3.09 4.11
CA LEU A 35 -9.30 3.50 5.11
C LEU A 35 -7.89 3.19 4.62
N ALA A 36 -7.68 2.02 3.97
CA ALA A 36 -6.38 1.67 3.41
C ALA A 36 -5.94 2.66 2.32
N LEU A 37 -6.84 3.06 1.41
CA LEU A 37 -6.53 4.07 0.39
C LEU A 37 -6.31 5.46 1.00
N GLY A 38 -7.11 5.86 1.99
CA GLY A 38 -6.91 7.11 2.73
C GLY A 38 -5.56 7.14 3.44
N ALA A 39 -5.19 6.06 4.11
CA ALA A 39 -3.90 5.91 4.76
C ALA A 39 -2.74 5.92 3.74
N LEU A 40 -2.94 5.37 2.54
CA LEU A 40 -1.96 5.41 1.46
C LEU A 40 -1.71 6.86 0.98
N VAL A 41 -2.75 7.67 0.81
CA VAL A 41 -2.61 9.10 0.48
C VAL A 41 -1.81 9.82 1.56
N VAL A 42 -2.20 9.65 2.83
CA VAL A 42 -1.48 10.24 3.97
C VAL A 42 -0.02 9.79 3.98
N GLN A 43 0.24 8.51 3.71
CA GLN A 43 1.60 7.95 3.64
C GLN A 43 2.45 8.63 2.57
N TYR A 44 1.94 8.86 1.34
CA TYR A 44 2.68 9.56 0.30
C TYR A 44 2.94 11.03 0.62
N ILE A 45 2.00 11.70 1.29
CA ILE A 45 2.21 13.06 1.79
C ILE A 45 3.34 13.07 2.83
N LEU A 46 3.32 12.13 3.78
CA LEU A 46 4.34 12.02 4.82
C LEU A 46 5.71 11.64 4.26
N VAL A 47 5.78 10.78 3.24
CA VAL A 47 7.01 10.49 2.50
C VAL A 47 7.58 11.77 1.88
N GLY A 48 6.73 12.56 1.23
CA GLY A 48 7.16 13.86 0.68
C GLY A 48 7.67 14.81 1.76
N MET A 49 6.97 14.90 2.91
CA MET A 49 7.40 15.73 4.03
C MET A 49 8.72 15.25 4.66
N ALA A 50 8.90 13.93 4.82
CA ALA A 50 10.13 13.35 5.35
C ALA A 50 11.33 13.61 4.42
N LEU A 51 11.10 13.69 3.12
CA LEU A 51 12.13 13.96 2.11
C LEU A 51 12.43 15.45 1.92
N SER A 52 11.53 16.33 2.34
CA SER A 52 11.66 17.79 2.08
C SER A 52 12.98 18.42 2.54
N PRO A 53 13.66 17.99 3.63
CA PRO A 53 14.96 18.53 4.02
C PRO A 53 16.13 18.04 3.15
N PHE A 54 15.95 16.92 2.46
CA PHE A 54 17.03 16.22 1.75
C PHE A 54 16.96 16.39 0.23
N VAL A 55 15.79 16.75 -0.32
CA VAL A 55 15.54 16.73 -1.75
C VAL A 55 14.93 18.07 -2.20
N GLN A 56 15.14 18.43 -3.46
CA GLN A 56 14.57 19.64 -4.04
C GLN A 56 13.03 19.62 -3.96
N GLN A 57 12.42 20.76 -3.71
CA GLN A 57 10.97 20.89 -3.53
C GLN A 57 10.16 20.35 -4.73
N GLU A 58 10.70 20.49 -5.95
CA GLU A 58 10.09 19.94 -7.17
C GLU A 58 9.93 18.43 -7.13
N VAL A 59 10.94 17.72 -6.64
CA VAL A 59 10.92 16.26 -6.48
C VAL A 59 9.87 15.83 -5.45
N VAL A 60 9.77 16.55 -4.34
CA VAL A 60 8.76 16.30 -3.30
C VAL A 60 7.35 16.42 -3.86
N ILE A 61 7.08 17.48 -4.64
CA ILE A 61 5.77 17.71 -5.26
C ILE A 61 5.43 16.56 -6.23
N VAL A 62 6.38 16.17 -7.09
CA VAL A 62 6.18 15.06 -8.05
C VAL A 62 5.83 13.76 -7.34
N LYS A 63 6.52 13.45 -6.23
CA LYS A 63 6.26 12.23 -5.44
C LYS A 63 4.88 12.22 -4.79
N ILE A 64 4.50 13.32 -4.15
CA ILE A 64 3.17 13.47 -3.56
C ILE A 64 2.09 13.34 -4.63
N LEU A 65 2.27 14.03 -5.76
CA LEU A 65 1.30 14.01 -6.86
C LEU A 65 1.14 12.61 -7.45
N ALA A 66 2.25 11.89 -7.70
CA ALA A 66 2.22 10.52 -8.20
C ALA A 66 1.49 9.58 -7.24
N GLY A 67 1.75 9.68 -5.93
CA GLY A 67 1.09 8.86 -4.92
C GLY A 67 -0.40 9.15 -4.77
N VAL A 68 -0.79 10.42 -4.75
CA VAL A 68 -2.20 10.82 -4.71
C VAL A 68 -2.94 10.35 -5.96
N LEU A 69 -2.33 10.51 -7.15
CA LEU A 69 -2.92 10.07 -8.40
C LEU A 69 -3.09 8.55 -8.45
N ALA A 70 -2.10 7.78 -7.95
CA ALA A 70 -2.18 6.34 -7.83
C ALA A 70 -3.35 5.91 -6.93
N ALA A 71 -3.53 6.58 -5.78
CA ALA A 71 -4.65 6.32 -4.88
C ALA A 71 -6.00 6.67 -5.51
N VAL A 72 -6.09 7.76 -6.28
CA VAL A 72 -7.30 8.14 -7.03
C VAL A 72 -7.63 7.11 -8.10
N ILE A 73 -6.65 6.61 -8.86
CA ILE A 73 -6.84 5.55 -9.86
C ILE A 73 -7.44 4.31 -9.19
N LEU A 74 -6.87 3.85 -8.08
CA LEU A 74 -7.40 2.71 -7.34
C LEU A 74 -8.81 2.96 -6.80
N TYR A 75 -9.07 4.16 -6.28
CA TYR A 75 -10.38 4.54 -5.77
C TYR A 75 -11.45 4.54 -6.86
N LEU A 76 -11.16 5.10 -8.04
CA LEU A 76 -12.07 5.09 -9.18
C LEU A 76 -12.34 3.67 -9.67
N SER A 77 -11.31 2.82 -9.74
CA SER A 77 -11.45 1.42 -10.14
C SER A 77 -12.38 0.65 -9.23
N THR A 78 -12.29 0.87 -7.91
CA THR A 78 -13.19 0.21 -6.94
C THR A 78 -14.63 0.73 -7.01
N ARG A 79 -14.84 1.97 -7.44
CA ARG A 79 -16.20 2.51 -7.64
C ARG A 79 -16.90 1.98 -8.88
N LEU A 80 -16.12 1.62 -9.91
CA LEU A 80 -16.66 1.09 -11.17
C LEU A 80 -17.14 -0.36 -11.06
N ILE A 81 -16.79 -1.08 -10.01
CA ILE A 81 -17.28 -2.44 -9.79
C ILE A 81 -18.71 -2.37 -9.24
N PRO A 82 -19.72 -2.89 -9.98
CA PRO A 82 -21.05 -3.05 -9.42
C PRO A 82 -20.94 -4.00 -8.21
N ARG A 83 -21.34 -3.53 -7.03
CA ARG A 83 -21.46 -4.40 -5.86
C ARG A 83 -22.67 -5.31 -6.08
N THR A 84 -22.45 -6.46 -6.69
CA THR A 84 -23.40 -7.56 -6.51
C THR A 84 -23.35 -7.94 -5.03
N PRO A 85 -24.51 -7.97 -4.31
CA PRO A 85 -24.56 -8.56 -2.99
C PRO A 85 -24.04 -9.98 -3.12
N GLU A 86 -23.00 -10.30 -2.37
CA GLU A 86 -22.46 -11.66 -2.32
C GLU A 86 -23.59 -12.59 -1.89
N PRO A 87 -23.97 -13.61 -2.71
CA PRO A 87 -24.84 -14.66 -2.22
C PRO A 87 -24.02 -15.44 -1.19
N GLU A 88 -24.41 -15.37 0.08
CA GLU A 88 -23.97 -16.31 1.09
C GLU A 88 -24.12 -17.72 0.56
N ALA A 89 -23.02 -18.46 0.62
CA ALA A 89 -22.96 -19.91 0.45
C ALA A 89 -23.36 -20.49 -0.90
N ALA A 90 -22.42 -20.57 -1.82
CA ALA A 90 -22.35 -21.67 -2.76
C ALA A 90 -20.96 -22.30 -2.65
N GLY A 91 -20.88 -23.39 -1.87
CA GLY A 91 -19.74 -24.28 -1.82
C GLY A 91 -19.42 -24.82 -3.21
N GLY A 92 -18.39 -24.31 -3.83
CA GLY A 92 -17.85 -24.75 -5.10
C GLY A 92 -16.37 -24.96 -4.97
N THR A 93 -16.01 -26.21 -4.73
CA THR A 93 -14.66 -26.79 -4.69
C THR A 93 -13.86 -26.41 -5.93
N ARG A 94 -12.93 -25.49 -5.81
CA ARG A 94 -11.76 -25.43 -6.70
C ARG A 94 -10.50 -25.44 -5.86
N HIS A 95 -10.07 -26.66 -5.54
CA HIS A 95 -8.75 -26.96 -5.02
C HIS A 95 -7.69 -26.60 -6.06
N PHE A 96 -7.10 -25.44 -5.91
CA PHE A 96 -5.71 -25.21 -6.28
C PHE A 96 -4.99 -24.70 -5.03
N LEU A 97 -3.89 -25.33 -4.69
CA LEU A 97 -3.00 -25.09 -3.53
C LEU A 97 -2.85 -23.60 -3.19
N ARG A 98 -3.85 -23.00 -2.58
CA ARG A 98 -3.74 -21.77 -1.81
C ARG A 98 -3.91 -22.18 -0.37
N LEU A 99 -2.86 -22.02 0.42
CA LEU A 99 -3.00 -21.85 1.86
C LEU A 99 -3.90 -20.62 2.08
N HIS A 100 -5.19 -20.82 1.93
CA HIS A 100 -6.19 -19.82 2.25
C HIS A 100 -6.36 -19.84 3.77
N ILE A 101 -5.42 -19.21 4.44
CA ILE A 101 -5.63 -18.82 5.83
C ILE A 101 -6.61 -17.64 5.74
N ASP A 102 -7.87 -17.93 5.93
CA ASP A 102 -8.94 -16.93 5.98
C ASP A 102 -8.77 -16.10 7.27
N TRP A 103 -7.91 -15.09 7.16
CA TRP A 103 -7.56 -14.20 8.27
C TRP A 103 -8.67 -13.20 8.59
N SER A 104 -9.76 -13.20 7.81
CA SER A 104 -10.87 -12.26 7.96
C SER A 104 -12.05 -12.80 8.78
N ALA A 105 -12.15 -14.10 8.95
CA ALA A 105 -13.32 -14.75 9.52
C ALA A 105 -13.09 -15.25 10.94
N GLY A 106 -12.95 -14.33 11.92
CA GLY A 106 -13.02 -14.74 13.32
C GLY A 106 -12.31 -13.81 14.30
N PRO A 107 -12.59 -13.93 15.60
CA PRO A 107 -11.95 -13.14 16.66
C PRO A 107 -10.43 -13.36 16.77
N LEU A 108 -9.88 -14.39 16.14
CA LEU A 108 -8.46 -14.70 16.05
C LEU A 108 -7.72 -13.89 14.95
N GLY A 109 -8.42 -13.31 13.98
CA GLY A 109 -7.79 -12.58 12.87
C GLY A 109 -7.07 -11.29 13.31
N LEU A 110 -7.65 -10.54 14.24
CA LEU A 110 -7.06 -9.31 14.77
C LEU A 110 -5.77 -9.57 15.60
N PRO A 111 -5.75 -10.45 16.61
CA PRO A 111 -4.55 -10.66 17.40
C PRO A 111 -3.39 -11.23 16.56
N LEU A 112 -3.69 -12.03 15.55
CA LEU A 112 -2.69 -12.60 14.66
C LEU A 112 -2.07 -11.51 13.74
N ARG A 113 -2.87 -10.54 13.27
CA ARG A 113 -2.36 -9.37 12.54
C ARG A 113 -1.47 -8.50 13.42
N PHE A 114 -1.86 -8.26 14.68
CA PHE A 114 -1.02 -7.54 15.63
C PHE A 114 0.29 -8.27 15.90
N LEU A 115 0.25 -9.60 16.05
CA LEU A 115 1.45 -10.42 16.21
C LEU A 115 2.37 -10.30 14.99
N ALA A 116 1.82 -10.32 13.78
CA ALA A 116 2.57 -10.17 12.55
C ALA A 116 3.23 -8.78 12.45
N VAL A 117 2.52 -7.70 12.80
CA VAL A 117 3.07 -6.34 12.89
C VAL A 117 4.20 -6.28 13.92
N LEU A 118 4.02 -6.90 15.09
CA LEU A 118 5.05 -6.97 16.14
C LEU A 118 6.29 -7.72 15.65
N LEU A 119 6.10 -8.79 14.89
CA LEU A 119 7.20 -9.57 14.33
C LEU A 119 7.99 -8.76 13.29
N VAL A 120 7.32 -7.99 12.42
CA VAL A 120 7.98 -7.05 11.51
C VAL A 120 8.72 -5.98 12.29
N ALA A 121 8.12 -5.42 13.35
CA ALA A 121 8.76 -4.41 14.21
C ALA A 121 10.06 -4.95 14.82
N LEU A 122 10.00 -6.14 15.40
CA LEU A 122 11.18 -6.81 15.97
C LEU A 122 12.22 -7.11 14.89
N GLY A 123 11.81 -7.55 13.71
CA GLY A 123 12.71 -7.80 12.57
C GLY A 123 13.45 -6.53 12.13
N VAL A 124 12.73 -5.43 11.95
CA VAL A 124 13.31 -4.13 11.59
C VAL A 124 14.26 -3.63 12.68
N LEU A 125 13.85 -3.68 13.95
CA LEU A 125 14.72 -3.28 15.07
C LEU A 125 15.99 -4.12 15.14
N ARG A 126 15.90 -5.44 14.95
CA ARG A 126 17.07 -6.34 14.93
C ARG A 126 17.98 -6.06 13.74
N LEU A 127 17.39 -5.76 12.57
CA LEU A 127 18.16 -5.38 11.40
C LEU A 127 18.99 -4.12 11.66
N PHE A 128 18.38 -3.09 12.28
CA PHE A 128 19.07 -1.83 12.60
C PHE A 128 20.09 -1.95 13.73
N GLN A 129 19.93 -2.88 14.67
CA GLN A 129 20.94 -3.15 15.69
C GLN A 129 22.22 -3.75 15.10
N ASN A 130 22.09 -4.56 14.04
CA ASN A 130 23.21 -5.28 13.44
C ASN A 130 23.82 -4.56 12.22
N TYR A 131 23.00 -3.78 11.50
CA TYR A 131 23.38 -3.07 10.27
C TYR A 131 23.01 -1.59 10.42
N GLN A 132 24.01 -0.75 10.68
CA GLN A 132 23.81 0.70 10.60
C GLN A 132 24.07 1.15 9.16
N PRO A 133 23.06 1.61 8.42
CA PRO A 133 23.27 2.14 7.08
C PRO A 133 24.08 3.44 7.19
N THR A 134 25.27 3.44 6.61
CA THR A 134 26.17 4.61 6.63
C THR A 134 25.87 5.61 5.52
N LEU A 135 25.13 5.21 4.50
CA LEU A 135 24.88 5.97 3.29
C LEU A 135 23.55 6.75 3.29
N VAL A 136 22.61 6.36 4.13
CA VAL A 136 21.25 6.97 4.22
C VAL A 136 21.03 7.42 5.66
N PRO A 137 20.38 8.57 5.89
CA PRO A 137 19.98 8.97 7.25
C PRO A 137 19.22 7.84 7.94
N THR A 138 19.61 7.53 9.17
CA THR A 138 19.10 6.37 9.92
C THR A 138 17.57 6.37 9.99
N ASP A 139 16.97 7.55 10.14
CA ASP A 139 15.52 7.71 10.24
C ASP A 139 14.79 7.34 8.95
N LEU A 140 15.33 7.78 7.79
CA LEU A 140 14.77 7.42 6.49
C LEU A 140 14.93 5.93 6.20
N ALA A 141 16.09 5.37 6.52
CA ALA A 141 16.34 3.95 6.34
C ALA A 141 15.41 3.09 7.20
N LEU A 142 15.16 3.51 8.45
CA LEU A 142 14.22 2.83 9.35
C LEU A 142 12.79 2.87 8.79
N ALA A 143 12.33 4.05 8.33
CA ALA A 143 11.01 4.19 7.72
C ALA A 143 10.88 3.34 6.44
N ALA A 144 11.89 3.33 5.58
CA ALA A 144 11.91 2.54 4.36
C ALA A 144 11.85 1.03 4.64
N CYS A 145 12.66 0.53 5.58
CA CYS A 145 12.64 -0.86 6.01
C CYS A 145 11.29 -1.24 6.64
N TRP A 146 10.70 -0.36 7.45
CA TRP A 146 9.38 -0.56 8.03
C TRP A 146 8.31 -0.66 6.95
N MET A 147 8.26 0.29 6.02
CA MET A 147 7.30 0.28 4.92
C MET A 147 7.47 -0.96 4.03
N GLY A 148 8.72 -1.33 3.72
CA GLY A 148 9.03 -2.55 2.98
C GLY A 148 8.52 -3.79 3.70
N GLY A 149 8.81 -3.93 4.99
CA GLY A 149 8.36 -5.05 5.83
C GLY A 149 6.84 -5.15 5.94
N MET A 150 6.17 -4.02 6.21
CA MET A 150 4.70 -3.95 6.30
C MET A 150 4.03 -4.24 4.95
N GLY A 151 4.58 -3.71 3.86
CA GLY A 151 4.09 -3.97 2.52
C GLY A 151 4.26 -5.43 2.11
N LEU A 152 5.42 -6.05 2.39
CA LEU A 152 5.64 -7.50 2.16
C LEU A 152 4.66 -8.34 2.98
N LEU A 153 4.46 -8.00 4.24
CA LEU A 153 3.49 -8.66 5.08
C LEU A 153 2.08 -8.55 4.49
N GLY A 154 1.71 -7.37 4.02
CA GLY A 154 0.44 -7.13 3.32
C GLY A 154 0.28 -7.97 2.07
N LEU A 155 1.33 -8.11 1.23
CA LEU A 155 1.30 -8.95 0.04
C LEU A 155 1.12 -10.43 0.37
N VAL A 156 1.85 -10.93 1.36
CA VAL A 156 1.83 -12.36 1.74
C VAL A 156 0.49 -12.76 2.35
N LEU A 157 -0.10 -11.86 3.15
CA LEU A 157 -1.31 -12.15 3.92
C LEU A 157 -2.60 -11.75 3.22
N SER A 158 -2.53 -10.99 2.13
CA SER A 158 -3.72 -10.55 1.39
C SER A 158 -4.01 -11.45 0.22
N GLY A 159 -5.22 -12.06 0.20
CA GLY A 159 -5.74 -12.82 -0.94
C GLY A 159 -6.46 -11.95 -1.98
N ASP A 160 -6.90 -10.76 -1.60
CA ASP A 160 -7.71 -9.89 -2.43
C ASP A 160 -6.87 -8.83 -3.15
N PRO A 161 -7.06 -8.63 -4.47
CA PRO A 161 -6.32 -7.62 -5.23
C PRO A 161 -6.51 -6.20 -4.69
N LEU A 162 -7.63 -5.89 -4.04
CA LEU A 162 -7.92 -4.61 -3.39
C LEU A 162 -6.99 -4.32 -2.20
N ARG A 163 -6.50 -5.35 -1.52
CA ARG A 163 -5.57 -5.23 -0.39
C ARG A 163 -4.12 -5.37 -0.84
N VAL A 164 -3.89 -6.15 -1.89
CA VAL A 164 -2.57 -6.34 -2.49
C VAL A 164 -2.06 -5.03 -3.10
N ALA A 165 -2.92 -4.25 -3.75
CA ALA A 165 -2.55 -2.99 -4.39
C ALA A 165 -1.91 -1.97 -3.42
N PRO A 166 -2.55 -1.57 -2.31
CA PRO A 166 -1.93 -0.63 -1.37
C PRO A 166 -0.68 -1.20 -0.69
N ALA A 167 -0.62 -2.52 -0.45
CA ALA A 167 0.57 -3.17 0.10
C ALA A 167 1.77 -3.09 -0.86
N ALA A 168 1.56 -3.37 -2.15
CA ALA A 168 2.59 -3.24 -3.17
C ALA A 168 3.06 -1.79 -3.34
N LEU A 169 2.13 -0.82 -3.34
CA LEU A 169 2.46 0.60 -3.41
C LEU A 169 3.21 1.07 -2.15
N THR A 170 2.94 0.49 -0.98
CA THR A 170 3.71 0.76 0.24
C THR A 170 5.16 0.28 0.13
N ILE A 171 5.40 -0.91 -0.45
CA ILE A 171 6.76 -1.39 -0.74
C ILE A 171 7.47 -0.42 -1.67
N LEU A 172 6.80 -0.05 -2.76
CA LEU A 172 7.38 0.84 -3.77
C LEU A 172 7.73 2.20 -3.17
N ALA A 173 6.85 2.75 -2.32
CA ALA A 173 7.11 3.99 -1.59
C ALA A 173 8.27 3.86 -0.59
N GLY A 174 8.43 2.69 0.06
CA GLY A 174 9.59 2.40 0.92
C GLY A 174 10.90 2.36 0.14
N PHE A 175 10.90 1.71 -1.03
CA PHE A 175 12.05 1.70 -1.94
C PHE A 175 12.40 3.10 -2.43
N ASP A 176 11.40 3.87 -2.85
CA ASP A 176 11.57 5.24 -3.30
C ASP A 176 12.14 6.14 -2.20
N LEU A 177 11.70 5.95 -0.95
CA LEU A 177 12.22 6.66 0.22
C LEU A 177 13.69 6.32 0.48
N ALA A 178 14.05 5.04 0.43
CA ALA A 178 15.44 4.60 0.62
C ALA A 178 16.35 5.14 -0.49
N TYR A 179 15.90 5.09 -1.75
CA TYR A 179 16.69 5.55 -2.88
C TYR A 179 16.88 7.07 -2.90
N ALA A 180 15.85 7.83 -2.53
CA ALA A 180 15.91 9.28 -2.45
C ALA A 180 16.93 9.79 -1.40
N GLY A 181 17.24 8.95 -0.39
CA GLY A 181 18.34 9.22 0.54
C GLY A 181 19.74 9.02 -0.06
N LEU A 182 19.86 8.30 -1.18
CA LEU A 182 21.12 8.02 -1.86
C LEU A 182 21.39 8.98 -3.02
N ASP A 183 20.37 9.23 -3.84
CA ASP A 183 20.48 10.06 -5.04
C ASP A 183 19.26 11.00 -5.17
N GLN A 184 19.55 12.28 -5.33
CA GLN A 184 18.54 13.34 -5.40
C GLN A 184 18.18 13.73 -6.85
N ASN A 185 18.47 12.84 -7.81
CA ASN A 185 18.24 13.12 -9.21
C ASN A 185 16.74 13.14 -9.55
N LEU A 186 16.27 14.25 -10.13
CA LEU A 186 14.88 14.43 -10.56
C LEU A 186 14.42 13.35 -11.55
N ALA A 187 15.31 12.87 -12.44
CA ALA A 187 14.98 11.84 -13.42
C ALA A 187 14.64 10.51 -12.73
N VAL A 188 15.35 10.16 -11.66
CA VAL A 188 15.09 8.95 -10.86
C VAL A 188 13.78 9.09 -10.09
N ALA A 189 13.53 10.24 -9.50
CA ALA A 189 12.25 10.52 -8.83
C ALA A 189 11.06 10.41 -9.81
N GLY A 190 11.22 10.93 -11.04
CA GLY A 190 10.24 10.78 -12.11
C GLY A 190 10.03 9.33 -12.51
N PHE A 191 11.10 8.54 -12.59
CA PHE A 191 11.01 7.09 -12.86
C PHE A 191 10.22 6.35 -11.80
N PHE A 192 10.49 6.57 -10.50
CA PHE A 192 9.71 5.97 -9.42
C PHE A 192 8.26 6.44 -9.41
N GLY A 193 8.00 7.71 -9.72
CA GLY A 193 6.64 8.23 -9.90
C GLY A 193 5.90 7.52 -11.03
N ALA A 194 6.55 7.35 -12.20
CA ALA A 194 5.99 6.61 -13.32
C ALA A 194 5.73 5.14 -12.98
N LEU A 195 6.66 4.49 -12.27
CA LEU A 195 6.52 3.11 -11.80
C LEU A 195 5.34 2.96 -10.83
N THR A 196 5.15 3.92 -9.93
CA THR A 196 4.01 3.97 -9.00
C THR A 196 2.68 4.06 -9.77
N LEU A 197 2.60 4.90 -10.79
CA LEU A 197 1.41 5.04 -11.63
C LEU A 197 1.14 3.79 -12.47
N LEU A 198 2.18 3.20 -13.06
CA LEU A 198 2.06 1.95 -13.80
C LEU A 198 1.60 0.79 -12.91
N ALA A 199 2.14 0.70 -11.69
CA ALA A 199 1.69 -0.29 -10.71
C ALA A 199 0.21 -0.07 -10.34
N ALA A 200 -0.20 1.18 -10.08
CA ALA A 200 -1.59 1.50 -9.77
C ALA A 200 -2.53 1.15 -10.94
N LEU A 201 -2.15 1.42 -12.19
CA LEU A 201 -2.90 1.02 -13.38
C LEU A 201 -2.98 -0.50 -13.53
N GLY A 202 -1.86 -1.21 -13.30
CA GLY A 202 -1.83 -2.68 -13.35
C GLY A 202 -2.77 -3.30 -12.30
N PHE A 203 -2.73 -2.82 -11.07
CA PHE A 203 -3.65 -3.27 -10.03
C PHE A 203 -5.11 -2.87 -10.31
N SER A 204 -5.34 -1.68 -10.86
CA SER A 204 -6.65 -1.24 -11.34
C SER A 204 -7.23 -2.22 -12.36
N TYR A 205 -6.42 -2.64 -13.32
CA TYR A 205 -6.82 -3.63 -14.30
C TYR A 205 -7.16 -4.99 -13.65
N LEU A 206 -6.30 -5.47 -12.73
CA LEU A 206 -6.55 -6.73 -12.01
C LEU A 206 -7.83 -6.70 -11.18
N ILE A 207 -8.19 -5.55 -10.64
CA ILE A 207 -9.43 -5.34 -9.88
C ILE A 207 -10.65 -5.38 -10.81
N LEU A 208 -10.55 -4.85 -12.03
CA LEU A 208 -11.66 -4.75 -12.98
C LEU A 208 -11.93 -6.05 -13.75
N VAL A 209 -10.92 -6.87 -14.03
CA VAL A 209 -11.02 -8.10 -14.83
C VAL A 209 -12.12 -9.07 -14.35
N PRO A 210 -12.27 -9.38 -13.06
CA PRO A 210 -13.34 -10.26 -12.59
C PRO A 210 -14.74 -9.70 -12.87
N ALA A 211 -14.92 -8.38 -12.73
CA ALA A 211 -16.19 -7.71 -12.95
C ALA A 211 -16.65 -7.81 -14.42
N PHE A 212 -15.70 -7.72 -15.37
CA PHE A 212 -16.03 -7.88 -16.79
C PHE A 212 -16.38 -9.33 -17.16
N ARG A 213 -15.73 -10.32 -16.55
CA ARG A 213 -16.02 -11.73 -16.80
C ARG A 213 -17.42 -12.14 -16.34
N THR A 214 -17.88 -11.64 -15.21
CA THR A 214 -19.24 -11.90 -14.70
C THR A 214 -20.31 -11.20 -15.54
N SER A 215 -20.00 -10.06 -16.13
CA SER A 215 -20.91 -9.35 -17.02
C SER A 215 -21.08 -10.03 -18.40
N GLN A 216 -20.09 -10.77 -18.88
CA GLN A 216 -20.15 -11.51 -20.13
C GLN A 216 -20.79 -12.90 -20.00
N ALA A 217 -20.85 -13.45 -18.81
CA ALA A 217 -21.64 -14.66 -18.51
C ALA A 217 -23.14 -14.29 -18.37
N GLY A 218 -23.71 -13.79 -19.47
CA GLY A 218 -25.13 -13.41 -19.55
C GLY A 218 -26.07 -14.57 -19.27
N PRO A 219 -27.39 -14.29 -19.09
CA PRO A 219 -28.39 -15.24 -18.57
C PRO A 219 -28.80 -16.34 -19.54
N ASP A 220 -27.96 -16.75 -20.49
CA ASP A 220 -28.28 -17.68 -21.58
C ASP A 220 -28.23 -19.17 -21.21
N ASN A 221 -28.15 -19.52 -19.94
CA ASN A 221 -28.13 -20.94 -19.56
C ASN A 221 -29.28 -21.35 -18.62
N ARG A 222 -30.40 -20.62 -18.63
CA ARG A 222 -31.67 -21.15 -18.17
C ARG A 222 -32.42 -21.80 -19.36
N ARG A 223 -31.83 -22.80 -19.96
CA ARG A 223 -32.65 -23.80 -20.68
C ARG A 223 -33.30 -24.64 -19.61
N GLU A 224 -34.59 -24.47 -19.48
CA GLU A 224 -35.47 -25.29 -18.67
C GLU A 224 -35.26 -26.76 -19.06
N PRO A 225 -35.12 -27.68 -18.10
CA PRO A 225 -35.20 -29.10 -18.40
C PRO A 225 -36.66 -29.47 -18.48
N GLY A 226 -37.13 -29.74 -19.70
CA GLY A 226 -38.15 -30.75 -19.92
C GLY A 226 -39.58 -30.33 -19.97
N GLU A 227 -40.10 -30.36 -21.12
CA GLU A 227 -41.38 -31.04 -21.43
C GLU A 227 -41.11 -32.46 -21.96
#